data_f15fb83285491124c8e9bf595ee3a7b9
#
_entry.id   f15fb83285491124c8e9bf595ee3a7b9
#
_cell.length_a   1.000
_cell.length_b   1.000
_cell.length_c   1.000
_cell.angle_alpha   90.00
_cell.angle_beta   90.00
_cell.angle_gamma   90.00
#
_symmetry.space_group_name_H-M   'P 1'
#
loop_
_entity.id
_entity.type
_entity.pdbx_description
1 polymer ?
#
loop_
_entity_poly.entity_id
_entity_poly.type
_entity_poly.pdbx_seq_one_letter_code
_entity_poly.pdbx_strand_id
1 'polypeptide(L)'
;MNQRKMRIGMSIRGHGYHPAAWRHPDVPADGTLQVEHYVRSAQIAERGKLDMIFFADGAGIRQGDNPPGALARTGRDMVELEPTMLLPALAMVTSRIGLVATASTSYNEPYNLARRFATLDLISKGRAGWNVVGSWSEHEAQNFGLETTLDYDTRYARSAEFVDVVKGLWDGWDDDALLLDKATGRYFDEAKMHVLNHHGRFFKVRGPLNVACMPQGHPVIVQAGASEQGRELGAATADVIYAIHASLDAARVYYADVKGRMAKYGREPDDLKIMPAFCPVVGDTRAQPRRSSISCRSWSTRWPVLVRSTPRLVIFPAIRSTVRCPTMQSASWRSGASALNFESG
;
A
#
# COMPACT_ATOMS: atom_id res chain seq x y z
N MET A 1 16.65 28.19 -4.88
CA MET A 1 17.09 26.77 -4.90
C MET A 1 15.96 25.94 -4.34
N ASN A 2 15.34 25.12 -5.16
CA ASN A 2 14.28 24.22 -4.72
C ASN A 2 14.93 23.12 -3.86
N GLN A 3 14.77 23.19 -2.53
CA GLN A 3 15.35 22.17 -1.64
C GLN A 3 14.64 20.84 -1.90
N ARG A 4 15.29 19.89 -2.57
CA ARG A 4 14.80 18.54 -2.72
C ARG A 4 14.60 17.91 -1.34
N LYS A 5 13.35 17.59 -0.99
CA LYS A 5 13.03 16.91 0.27
C LYS A 5 12.99 15.40 0.04
N MET A 6 13.52 14.65 0.99
CA MET A 6 13.40 13.18 0.99
C MET A 6 11.93 12.81 1.30
N ARG A 7 11.36 11.89 0.50
CA ARG A 7 10.05 11.31 0.74
C ARG A 7 10.20 10.06 1.61
N ILE A 8 9.36 9.95 2.63
CA ILE A 8 9.42 8.84 3.59
C ILE A 8 8.04 8.21 3.69
N GLY A 9 7.97 6.91 3.39
CA GLY A 9 6.77 6.10 3.58
C GLY A 9 6.94 5.10 4.70
N MET A 10 5.85 4.73 5.36
CA MET A 10 5.82 3.65 6.33
C MET A 10 5.03 2.47 5.76
N SER A 11 5.67 1.31 5.60
CA SER A 11 4.96 0.09 5.29
C SER A 11 4.41 -0.51 6.58
N ILE A 12 3.09 -0.63 6.66
CA ILE A 12 2.39 -1.19 7.81
C ILE A 12 2.13 -2.67 7.57
N ARG A 13 2.58 -3.49 8.50
CA ARG A 13 2.19 -4.88 8.70
C ARG A 13 1.62 -4.99 10.10
N GLY A 14 0.51 -5.65 10.30
CA GLY A 14 -0.22 -5.65 11.55
C GLY A 14 0.65 -5.74 12.82
N HIS A 15 1.46 -6.78 12.94
CA HIS A 15 2.41 -6.92 14.06
C HIS A 15 3.84 -6.50 13.73
N GLY A 16 4.12 -6.03 12.51
CA GLY A 16 5.47 -5.72 12.03
C GLY A 16 6.06 -6.80 11.12
N TYR A 17 7.32 -6.59 10.67
CA TYR A 17 7.96 -7.42 9.64
C TYR A 17 8.62 -8.70 10.17
N HIS A 18 8.85 -8.82 11.47
CA HIS A 18 9.43 -10.03 12.04
C HIS A 18 8.33 -11.08 12.31
N PRO A 19 8.50 -12.35 11.90
CA PRO A 19 7.46 -13.38 12.07
C PRO A 19 6.99 -13.59 13.51
N ALA A 20 7.87 -13.34 14.48
CA ALA A 20 7.56 -13.44 15.92
C ALA A 20 7.24 -12.09 16.58
N ALA A 21 7.01 -11.01 15.82
CA ALA A 21 6.76 -9.68 16.37
C ALA A 21 5.49 -9.64 17.26
N TRP A 22 4.47 -10.43 16.93
CA TRP A 22 3.24 -10.56 17.71
C TRP A 22 3.45 -11.02 19.16
N ARG A 23 4.62 -11.63 19.45
CA ARG A 23 5.00 -12.10 20.80
C ARG A 23 5.64 -11.00 21.65
N HIS A 24 5.93 -9.83 21.07
CA HIS A 24 6.53 -8.74 21.85
C HIS A 24 5.52 -8.18 22.85
N PRO A 25 5.89 -7.95 24.13
CA PRO A 25 4.96 -7.51 25.16
C PRO A 25 4.20 -6.22 24.83
N ASP A 26 4.83 -5.31 24.09
CA ASP A 26 4.25 -4.02 23.70
C ASP A 26 3.41 -4.07 22.42
N VAL A 27 3.28 -5.26 21.80
CA VAL A 27 2.49 -5.46 20.59
C VAL A 27 1.18 -6.13 20.96
N PRO A 28 0.01 -5.54 20.64
CA PRO A 28 -1.27 -6.21 20.84
C PRO A 28 -1.31 -7.52 20.05
N ALA A 29 -1.56 -8.63 20.72
CA ALA A 29 -1.51 -9.96 20.09
C ALA A 29 -2.54 -10.14 18.97
N ASP A 30 -3.67 -9.43 19.04
CA ASP A 30 -4.77 -9.39 18.08
C ASP A 30 -4.76 -8.12 17.21
N GLY A 31 -3.69 -7.32 17.24
CA GLY A 31 -3.59 -6.02 16.58
C GLY A 31 -3.86 -6.06 15.08
N THR A 32 -3.60 -7.20 14.41
CA THR A 32 -3.91 -7.38 12.98
C THR A 32 -5.41 -7.32 12.66
N LEU A 33 -6.27 -7.56 13.64
CA LEU A 33 -7.74 -7.55 13.50
C LEU A 33 -8.38 -6.30 14.11
N GLN A 34 -7.60 -5.43 14.76
CA GLN A 34 -8.10 -4.25 15.46
C GLN A 34 -7.92 -3.00 14.59
N VAL A 35 -9.01 -2.40 14.14
CA VAL A 35 -8.96 -1.16 13.32
C VAL A 35 -8.24 -0.04 14.07
N GLU A 36 -8.42 0.05 15.38
CA GLU A 36 -7.80 1.03 16.27
C GLU A 36 -6.26 0.96 16.24
N HIS A 37 -5.69 -0.24 16.06
CA HIS A 37 -4.25 -0.42 15.91
C HIS A 37 -3.74 0.29 14.64
N TYR A 38 -4.45 0.16 13.54
CA TYR A 38 -4.12 0.81 12.28
C TYR A 38 -4.38 2.32 12.32
N VAL A 39 -5.48 2.75 12.93
CA VAL A 39 -5.80 4.17 13.17
C VAL A 39 -4.66 4.84 13.94
N ARG A 40 -4.26 4.26 15.07
CA ARG A 40 -3.15 4.77 15.87
C ARG A 40 -1.85 4.86 15.07
N SER A 41 -1.54 3.82 14.30
CA SER A 41 -0.34 3.77 13.48
C SER A 41 -0.35 4.84 12.39
N ALA A 42 -1.46 5.03 11.70
CA ALA A 42 -1.64 6.04 10.66
C ALA A 42 -1.51 7.46 11.23
N GLN A 43 -2.13 7.74 12.37
CA GLN A 43 -2.05 9.04 13.03
C GLN A 43 -0.64 9.35 13.57
N ILE A 44 0.10 8.34 14.05
CA ILE A 44 1.51 8.51 14.45
C ILE A 44 2.36 8.83 13.23
N ALA A 45 2.17 8.12 12.11
CA ALA A 45 2.87 8.37 10.86
C ALA A 45 2.60 9.79 10.33
N GLU A 46 1.34 10.23 10.36
CA GLU A 46 0.95 11.57 9.92
C GLU A 46 1.55 12.67 10.81
N ARG A 47 1.50 12.51 12.16
CA ARG A 47 2.18 13.42 13.09
C ARG A 47 3.68 13.46 12.87
N GLY A 48 4.27 12.32 12.50
CA GLY A 48 5.69 12.20 12.12
C GLY A 48 6.02 12.83 10.76
N LYS A 49 5.01 13.37 10.04
CA LYS A 49 5.14 13.99 8.72
C LYS A 49 5.68 13.03 7.65
N LEU A 50 5.33 11.76 7.75
CA LEU A 50 5.57 10.79 6.69
C LEU A 50 4.66 11.12 5.49
N ASP A 51 5.17 10.86 4.28
CA ASP A 51 4.44 11.18 3.05
C ASP A 51 3.33 10.16 2.77
N MET A 52 3.52 8.88 3.11
CA MET A 52 2.52 7.84 2.89
C MET A 52 2.58 6.69 3.89
N ILE A 53 1.47 6.00 4.06
CA ILE A 53 1.40 4.63 4.59
C ILE A 53 1.11 3.66 3.46
N PHE A 54 1.74 2.50 3.52
CA PHE A 54 1.71 1.49 2.49
C PHE A 54 1.33 0.13 3.09
N PHE A 55 0.30 -0.48 2.54
CA PHE A 55 -0.16 -1.80 2.93
C PHE A 55 0.15 -2.81 1.83
N ALA A 56 1.16 -3.64 2.09
CA ALA A 56 1.40 -4.81 1.24
C ALA A 56 0.36 -5.87 1.58
N ASP A 57 -0.20 -6.50 0.56
CA ASP A 57 -1.23 -7.52 0.70
C ASP A 57 -1.01 -8.71 -0.23
N GLY A 58 -1.74 -9.77 0.03
CA GLY A 58 -1.85 -10.96 -0.80
C GLY A 58 -3.14 -11.70 -0.51
N ALA A 59 -3.78 -12.17 -1.57
CA ALA A 59 -5.10 -12.77 -1.54
C ALA A 59 -5.12 -14.22 -1.02
N GLY A 60 -4.16 -14.59 -0.17
CA GLY A 60 -4.09 -15.91 0.43
C GLY A 60 -2.90 -16.09 1.36
N ILE A 61 -2.92 -17.18 2.12
CA ILE A 61 -1.81 -17.60 2.96
C ILE A 61 -0.71 -18.14 2.05
N ARG A 62 0.40 -17.38 1.94
CA ARG A 62 1.48 -17.67 0.99
C ARG A 62 2.55 -18.60 1.52
N GLN A 63 2.47 -19.00 2.78
CA GLN A 63 3.52 -19.75 3.46
C GLN A 63 3.11 -21.20 3.63
N GLY A 64 4.03 -22.12 3.29
CA GLY A 64 3.89 -23.52 3.63
C GLY A 64 4.26 -23.78 5.10
N ASP A 65 3.76 -24.86 5.68
CA ASP A 65 4.09 -25.30 7.03
C ASP A 65 5.41 -26.09 7.04
N ASN A 66 6.53 -25.38 6.92
CA ASN A 66 7.87 -25.99 6.90
C ASN A 66 8.85 -25.22 7.82
N PRO A 67 9.39 -25.85 8.90
CA PRO A 67 9.08 -27.21 9.34
C PRO A 67 7.65 -27.33 9.89
N PRO A 68 7.08 -28.53 10.01
CA PRO A 68 5.73 -28.75 10.51
C PRO A 68 5.44 -28.01 11.82
N GLY A 69 4.33 -27.29 11.90
CA GLY A 69 3.95 -26.45 13.03
C GLY A 69 4.56 -25.04 13.04
N ALA A 70 5.40 -24.68 12.05
CA ALA A 70 5.97 -23.34 11.94
C ALA A 70 4.90 -22.31 11.54
N LEU A 71 3.95 -22.70 10.69
CA LEU A 71 2.89 -21.84 10.21
C LEU A 71 2.02 -21.32 11.36
N ALA A 72 1.66 -22.17 12.30
CA ALA A 72 0.86 -21.81 13.48
C ALA A 72 1.59 -20.88 14.48
N ARG A 73 2.84 -20.57 14.26
CA ARG A 73 3.69 -19.77 15.16
C ARG A 73 4.10 -18.42 14.59
N THR A 74 3.75 -18.15 13.33
CA THR A 74 4.01 -16.87 12.68
C THR A 74 2.75 -16.00 12.71
N GLY A 75 2.92 -14.71 13.02
CA GLY A 75 1.85 -13.71 12.87
C GLY A 75 1.95 -12.92 11.56
N ARG A 76 3.00 -13.18 10.77
CA ARG A 76 3.23 -12.45 9.54
C ARG A 76 2.52 -13.10 8.36
N ASP A 77 1.81 -12.28 7.58
CA ASP A 77 1.12 -12.69 6.34
C ASP A 77 0.05 -13.78 6.55
N MET A 78 -0.51 -13.87 7.76
CA MET A 78 -1.48 -14.93 8.12
C MET A 78 -2.90 -14.43 8.19
N VAL A 79 -3.14 -13.43 9.03
CA VAL A 79 -4.46 -12.85 9.26
C VAL A 79 -4.29 -11.33 9.29
N GLU A 80 -4.80 -10.66 8.28
CA GLU A 80 -4.71 -9.21 8.12
C GLU A 80 -6.03 -8.67 7.56
N LEU A 81 -6.34 -7.41 7.84
CA LEU A 81 -7.49 -6.73 7.23
C LEU A 81 -7.16 -6.38 5.78
N GLU A 82 -8.14 -6.55 4.90
CA GLU A 82 -8.01 -6.23 3.48
C GLU A 82 -7.82 -4.71 3.31
N PRO A 83 -6.74 -4.26 2.63
CA PRO A 83 -6.35 -2.87 2.66
C PRO A 83 -7.29 -1.92 1.91
N THR A 84 -7.97 -2.35 0.84
CA THR A 84 -8.89 -1.45 0.12
C THR A 84 -10.15 -1.16 0.93
N MET A 85 -10.49 -2.02 1.91
CA MET A 85 -11.58 -1.78 2.87
C MET A 85 -11.08 -1.01 4.11
N LEU A 86 -9.82 -1.21 4.51
CA LEU A 86 -9.23 -0.53 5.66
C LEU A 86 -8.93 0.95 5.38
N LEU A 87 -8.40 1.27 4.19
CA LEU A 87 -7.97 2.64 3.87
C LEU A 87 -9.09 3.70 3.92
N PRO A 88 -10.35 3.44 3.51
CA PRO A 88 -11.46 4.38 3.73
C PRO A 88 -11.63 4.77 5.20
N ALA A 89 -11.52 3.82 6.14
CA ALA A 89 -11.59 4.11 7.57
C ALA A 89 -10.42 4.99 8.02
N LEU A 90 -9.20 4.72 7.54
CA LEU A 90 -8.02 5.54 7.84
C LEU A 90 -8.10 6.93 7.20
N ALA A 91 -8.75 7.06 6.04
CA ALA A 91 -8.96 8.34 5.38
C ALA A 91 -9.79 9.31 6.22
N MET A 92 -10.76 8.78 7.00
CA MET A 92 -11.63 9.58 7.87
C MET A 92 -10.94 10.11 9.13
N VAL A 93 -9.82 9.51 9.53
CA VAL A 93 -9.09 9.86 10.77
C VAL A 93 -7.70 10.47 10.52
N THR A 94 -7.37 10.71 9.27
CA THR A 94 -6.15 11.37 8.77
C THR A 94 -6.50 12.45 7.78
N SER A 95 -5.59 13.40 7.52
CA SER A 95 -5.88 14.57 6.67
C SER A 95 -4.87 14.83 5.55
N ARG A 96 -3.66 14.28 5.64
CA ARG A 96 -2.54 14.61 4.72
C ARG A 96 -1.77 13.42 4.20
N ILE A 97 -1.62 12.37 5.01
CA ILE A 97 -0.80 11.21 4.67
C ILE A 97 -1.41 10.44 3.48
N GLY A 98 -0.57 10.07 2.51
CA GLY A 98 -0.97 9.22 1.38
C GLY A 98 -1.34 7.81 1.86
N LEU A 99 -2.33 7.20 1.23
CA LEU A 99 -2.97 5.95 1.59
C LEU A 99 -2.80 4.95 0.45
N VAL A 100 -1.83 4.04 0.58
CA VAL A 100 -1.48 3.10 -0.49
C VAL A 100 -1.93 1.69 -0.13
N ALA A 101 -2.83 1.12 -0.94
CA ALA A 101 -3.25 -0.28 -0.85
C ALA A 101 -2.65 -1.13 -1.96
N THR A 102 -2.26 -2.35 -1.63
CA THR A 102 -1.96 -3.38 -2.63
C THR A 102 -3.25 -3.98 -3.17
N ALA A 103 -3.36 -4.07 -4.49
CA ALA A 103 -4.41 -4.83 -5.15
C ALA A 103 -3.87 -5.53 -6.40
N SER A 104 -4.20 -6.82 -6.52
CA SER A 104 -3.70 -7.70 -7.57
C SER A 104 -4.35 -7.39 -8.92
N THR A 105 -3.55 -7.35 -9.98
CA THR A 105 -4.04 -7.34 -11.36
C THR A 105 -4.48 -8.74 -11.82
N SER A 106 -4.04 -9.80 -11.15
CA SER A 106 -4.39 -11.18 -11.52
C SER A 106 -5.78 -11.58 -11.07
N TYR A 107 -6.24 -11.10 -9.90
CA TYR A 107 -7.45 -11.56 -9.23
C TYR A 107 -8.50 -10.47 -9.03
N ASN A 108 -8.41 -9.38 -9.81
CA ASN A 108 -9.40 -8.32 -9.85
C ASN A 108 -9.83 -8.06 -11.30
N GLU A 109 -11.01 -7.46 -11.44
CA GLU A 109 -11.49 -6.87 -12.68
C GLU A 109 -11.12 -5.38 -12.72
N PRO A 110 -10.59 -4.86 -13.86
CA PRO A 110 -10.07 -3.50 -13.94
C PRO A 110 -11.14 -2.44 -13.65
N TYR A 111 -12.39 -2.63 -14.10
CA TYR A 111 -13.48 -1.71 -13.82
C TYR A 111 -13.79 -1.58 -12.33
N ASN A 112 -13.89 -2.72 -11.63
CA ASN A 112 -14.15 -2.73 -10.19
C ASN A 112 -13.00 -2.12 -9.39
N LEU A 113 -11.76 -2.39 -9.81
CA LEU A 113 -10.58 -1.84 -9.15
C LEU A 113 -10.49 -0.33 -9.38
N ALA A 114 -10.65 0.14 -10.61
CA ALA A 114 -10.68 1.57 -10.94
C ALA A 114 -11.71 2.31 -10.11
N ARG A 115 -12.91 1.75 -9.97
CA ARG A 115 -14.01 2.31 -9.19
C ARG A 115 -13.67 2.42 -7.70
N ARG A 116 -13.06 1.37 -7.11
CA ARG A 116 -12.65 1.37 -5.70
C ARG A 116 -11.62 2.45 -5.39
N PHE A 117 -10.58 2.56 -6.21
CA PHE A 117 -9.52 3.55 -6.01
C PHE A 117 -10.00 4.98 -6.31
N ALA A 118 -10.85 5.19 -7.30
CA ALA A 118 -11.50 6.47 -7.54
C ALA A 118 -12.36 6.90 -6.34
N THR A 119 -13.13 5.97 -5.76
CA THR A 119 -13.92 6.25 -4.55
C THR A 119 -13.03 6.57 -3.35
N LEU A 120 -11.93 5.82 -3.16
CA LEU A 120 -10.96 6.10 -2.09
C LEU A 120 -10.32 7.48 -2.28
N ASP A 121 -10.05 7.88 -3.52
CA ASP A 121 -9.47 9.19 -3.82
C ASP A 121 -10.42 10.34 -3.41
N LEU A 122 -11.70 10.20 -3.73
CA LEU A 122 -12.73 11.16 -3.28
C LEU A 122 -12.86 11.19 -1.75
N ILE A 123 -12.97 10.04 -1.08
CA ILE A 123 -13.09 9.95 0.38
C ILE A 123 -11.86 10.57 1.05
N SER A 124 -10.68 10.27 0.54
CA SER A 124 -9.42 10.75 1.10
C SER A 124 -9.04 12.19 0.68
N LYS A 125 -9.80 12.80 -0.22
CA LYS A 125 -9.52 14.12 -0.79
C LYS A 125 -8.15 14.17 -1.49
N GLY A 126 -7.94 13.23 -2.42
CA GLY A 126 -6.74 13.20 -3.24
C GLY A 126 -5.52 12.59 -2.56
N ARG A 127 -5.68 11.47 -1.85
CA ARG A 127 -4.56 10.79 -1.15
C ARG A 127 -4.47 9.30 -1.46
N ALA A 128 -5.26 8.79 -2.37
CA ALA A 128 -5.24 7.38 -2.73
C ALA A 128 -4.00 6.98 -3.52
N GLY A 129 -3.51 5.76 -3.27
CA GLY A 129 -2.48 5.14 -4.08
C GLY A 129 -2.71 3.63 -4.22
N TRP A 130 -2.39 3.11 -5.38
CA TRP A 130 -2.53 1.71 -5.71
C TRP A 130 -1.16 1.06 -5.94
N ASN A 131 -0.81 0.08 -5.11
CA ASN A 131 0.33 -0.78 -5.36
C ASN A 131 -0.07 -1.91 -6.29
N VAL A 132 0.41 -1.83 -7.51
CA VAL A 132 0.14 -2.74 -8.62
C VAL A 132 0.97 -4.01 -8.45
N VAL A 133 0.32 -5.16 -8.31
CA VAL A 133 1.01 -6.45 -8.23
C VAL A 133 0.37 -7.47 -9.16
N GLY A 134 1.20 -8.18 -9.94
CA GLY A 134 0.80 -9.41 -10.60
C GLY A 134 1.11 -10.57 -9.66
N SER A 135 0.12 -11.03 -8.93
CA SER A 135 0.30 -12.11 -7.93
C SER A 135 1.01 -13.34 -8.51
N TRP A 136 1.85 -13.97 -7.69
CA TRP A 136 2.74 -15.06 -8.13
C TRP A 136 2.60 -16.34 -7.30
N SER A 137 1.77 -16.31 -6.25
CA SER A 137 1.59 -17.46 -5.36
C SER A 137 0.51 -18.40 -5.88
N GLU A 138 0.83 -19.69 -5.95
CA GLU A 138 -0.15 -20.73 -6.32
C GLU A 138 -1.29 -20.82 -5.31
N HIS A 139 -1.01 -20.61 -4.02
CA HIS A 139 -2.05 -20.56 -2.99
C HIS A 139 -3.05 -19.42 -3.21
N GLU A 140 -2.59 -18.29 -3.78
CA GLU A 140 -3.51 -17.23 -4.19
C GLU A 140 -4.33 -17.67 -5.42
N ALA A 141 -3.69 -18.26 -6.44
CA ALA A 141 -4.34 -18.71 -7.66
C ALA A 141 -5.48 -19.67 -7.38
N GLN A 142 -5.27 -20.63 -6.48
CA GLN A 142 -6.25 -21.65 -6.08
C GLN A 142 -7.50 -21.04 -5.42
N ASN A 143 -7.40 -19.89 -4.76
CA ASN A 143 -8.55 -19.17 -4.21
C ASN A 143 -9.42 -18.52 -5.29
N PHE A 144 -8.94 -18.43 -6.54
CA PHE A 144 -9.63 -17.83 -7.67
C PHE A 144 -9.89 -18.83 -8.82
N GLY A 145 -9.92 -20.11 -8.49
CA GLY A 145 -10.29 -21.18 -9.43
C GLY A 145 -9.20 -21.57 -10.44
N LEU A 146 -7.95 -21.17 -10.20
CA LEU A 146 -6.81 -21.58 -11.01
C LEU A 146 -6.00 -22.65 -10.27
N GLU A 147 -5.52 -23.66 -10.96
CA GLU A 147 -4.63 -24.68 -10.38
C GLU A 147 -3.23 -24.11 -10.09
N THR A 148 -2.73 -23.28 -11.01
CA THR A 148 -1.43 -22.62 -10.94
C THR A 148 -1.54 -21.15 -11.31
N THR A 149 -0.49 -20.38 -11.05
CA THR A 149 -0.40 -18.98 -11.51
C THR A 149 -0.21 -18.95 -13.04
N LEU A 150 -0.62 -17.83 -13.66
CA LEU A 150 -0.23 -17.55 -15.04
C LEU A 150 1.29 -17.57 -15.17
N ASP A 151 1.78 -17.99 -16.32
CA ASP A 151 3.20 -17.86 -16.64
C ASP A 151 3.68 -16.41 -16.51
N TYR A 152 4.98 -16.27 -16.36
CA TYR A 152 5.58 -15.00 -16.03
C TYR A 152 5.27 -13.88 -17.04
N ASP A 153 5.45 -14.15 -18.34
CA ASP A 153 5.28 -13.16 -19.40
C ASP A 153 3.80 -12.80 -19.61
N THR A 154 2.92 -13.78 -19.60
CA THR A 154 1.47 -13.56 -19.67
C THR A 154 0.98 -12.72 -18.50
N ARG A 155 1.47 -12.98 -17.30
CA ARG A 155 1.10 -12.23 -16.09
C ARG A 155 1.50 -10.76 -16.17
N TYR A 156 2.71 -10.45 -16.66
CA TYR A 156 3.14 -9.06 -16.81
C TYR A 156 2.45 -8.36 -17.97
N ALA A 157 2.23 -9.04 -19.10
CA ALA A 157 1.45 -8.50 -20.22
C ALA A 157 0.01 -8.17 -19.79
N ARG A 158 -0.63 -9.07 -19.02
CA ARG A 158 -1.95 -8.82 -18.44
C ARG A 158 -1.94 -7.66 -17.45
N SER A 159 -0.89 -7.55 -16.63
CA SER A 159 -0.76 -6.43 -15.68
C SER A 159 -0.60 -5.08 -16.37
N ALA A 160 0.15 -5.03 -17.46
CA ALA A 160 0.31 -3.82 -18.26
C ALA A 160 -1.03 -3.37 -18.85
N GLU A 161 -1.74 -4.27 -19.55
CA GLU A 161 -3.07 -3.96 -20.11
C GLU A 161 -4.08 -3.58 -19.00
N PHE A 162 -4.01 -4.24 -17.83
CA PHE A 162 -4.86 -3.89 -16.71
C PHE A 162 -4.66 -2.44 -16.24
N VAL A 163 -3.39 -2.01 -16.10
CA VAL A 163 -3.04 -0.63 -15.72
C VAL A 163 -3.54 0.37 -16.76
N ASP A 164 -3.36 0.07 -18.03
CA ASP A 164 -3.82 0.93 -19.14
C ASP A 164 -5.35 1.10 -19.11
N VAL A 165 -6.09 0.00 -18.90
CA VAL A 165 -7.56 0.04 -18.78
C VAL A 165 -7.98 0.87 -17.57
N VAL A 166 -7.33 0.68 -16.41
CA VAL A 166 -7.65 1.42 -15.18
C VAL A 166 -7.40 2.92 -15.37
N LYS A 167 -6.26 3.29 -15.95
CA LYS A 167 -5.95 4.70 -16.25
C LYS A 167 -6.94 5.30 -17.23
N GLY A 168 -7.24 4.62 -18.34
CA GLY A 168 -8.24 5.08 -19.29
C GLY A 168 -9.65 5.20 -18.71
N LEU A 169 -10.01 4.41 -17.71
CA LEU A 169 -11.27 4.57 -16.97
C LEU A 169 -11.25 5.80 -16.06
N TRP A 170 -10.10 6.14 -15.47
CA TRP A 170 -9.95 7.36 -14.67
C TRP A 170 -9.98 8.64 -15.52
N ASP A 171 -9.56 8.56 -16.78
CA ASP A 171 -9.64 9.65 -17.77
C ASP A 171 -11.03 9.78 -18.44
N GLY A 172 -12.02 8.99 -17.98
CA GLY A 172 -13.36 8.97 -18.59
C GLY A 172 -14.22 10.22 -18.33
N TRP A 173 -13.75 11.17 -17.52
CA TRP A 173 -14.43 12.41 -17.20
C TRP A 173 -13.42 13.56 -17.10
N ASP A 174 -13.73 14.68 -17.77
CA ASP A 174 -12.98 15.92 -17.55
C ASP A 174 -13.25 16.46 -16.13
N ASP A 175 -12.32 17.21 -15.55
CA ASP A 175 -12.42 17.70 -14.17
C ASP A 175 -13.65 18.56 -13.90
N ASP A 176 -14.12 19.30 -14.91
CA ASP A 176 -15.28 20.21 -14.85
C ASP A 176 -16.52 19.63 -15.57
N ALA A 177 -16.59 18.32 -15.77
CA ALA A 177 -17.71 17.66 -16.44
C ALA A 177 -19.04 17.79 -15.67
N LEU A 178 -19.01 17.81 -14.34
CA LEU A 178 -20.21 17.89 -13.50
C LEU A 178 -20.69 19.33 -13.37
N LEU A 179 -21.80 19.68 -14.05
CA LEU A 179 -22.42 21.02 -14.03
C LEU A 179 -23.25 21.21 -12.77
N LEU A 180 -23.99 20.20 -12.34
CA LEU A 180 -24.89 20.21 -11.18
C LEU A 180 -25.87 21.40 -11.19
N ASP A 181 -26.26 21.83 -12.37
CA ASP A 181 -27.12 23.01 -12.58
C ASP A 181 -28.60 22.67 -12.33
N LYS A 182 -29.08 23.05 -11.16
CA LYS A 182 -30.44 22.80 -10.72
C LYS A 182 -31.47 23.66 -11.50
N ALA A 183 -31.07 24.82 -12.04
CA ALA A 183 -31.98 25.73 -12.74
C ALA A 183 -32.35 25.20 -14.13
N THR A 184 -31.34 24.65 -14.86
CA THR A 184 -31.58 24.10 -16.20
C THR A 184 -31.81 22.58 -16.18
N GLY A 185 -31.58 21.92 -15.03
CA GLY A 185 -31.67 20.47 -14.89
C GLY A 185 -30.49 19.68 -15.52
N ARG A 186 -29.46 20.40 -15.95
CA ARG A 186 -28.24 19.74 -16.51
C ARG A 186 -27.31 19.24 -15.39
N TYR A 187 -27.13 17.93 -15.35
CA TYR A 187 -26.29 17.29 -14.32
C TYR A 187 -24.81 17.31 -14.71
N PHE A 188 -24.50 16.99 -15.96
CA PHE A 188 -23.13 16.99 -16.50
C PHE A 188 -23.10 17.50 -17.94
N ASP A 189 -21.91 17.81 -18.45
CA ASP A 189 -21.66 18.14 -19.85
C ASP A 189 -21.32 16.86 -20.62
N GLU A 190 -22.18 16.49 -21.55
CA GLU A 190 -22.06 15.27 -22.35
C GLU A 190 -20.76 15.23 -23.18
N ALA A 191 -20.26 16.40 -23.62
CA ALA A 191 -18.99 16.49 -24.36
C ALA A 191 -17.74 16.17 -23.51
N LYS A 192 -17.89 16.17 -22.19
CA LYS A 192 -16.82 15.95 -21.19
C LYS A 192 -16.87 14.56 -20.55
N MET A 193 -17.68 13.66 -21.09
CA MET A 193 -17.74 12.26 -20.72
C MET A 193 -17.20 11.40 -21.85
N HIS A 194 -16.16 10.62 -21.57
CA HIS A 194 -15.44 9.83 -22.56
C HIS A 194 -15.62 8.35 -22.32
N VAL A 195 -16.13 7.64 -23.32
CA VAL A 195 -16.31 6.18 -23.27
C VAL A 195 -15.00 5.52 -23.71
N LEU A 196 -14.40 4.71 -22.86
CA LEU A 196 -13.09 4.09 -23.10
C LEU A 196 -13.10 3.12 -24.30
N ASN A 197 -14.12 2.27 -24.41
CA ASN A 197 -14.27 1.22 -25.45
C ASN A 197 -13.02 0.38 -25.65
N HIS A 198 -12.36 -0.04 -24.57
CA HIS A 198 -11.16 -0.86 -24.64
C HIS A 198 -11.48 -2.27 -25.18
N HIS A 199 -10.69 -2.72 -26.16
CA HIS A 199 -10.72 -4.05 -26.74
C HIS A 199 -9.29 -4.59 -26.85
N GLY A 200 -8.81 -5.21 -25.79
CA GLY A 200 -7.45 -5.73 -25.71
C GLY A 200 -7.38 -7.26 -25.74
N ARG A 201 -6.19 -7.76 -25.47
CA ARG A 201 -5.90 -9.21 -25.43
C ARG A 201 -6.58 -9.86 -24.23
N PHE A 202 -6.57 -9.20 -23.08
CA PHE A 202 -7.04 -9.76 -21.79
C PHE A 202 -8.36 -9.16 -21.34
N PHE A 203 -8.67 -7.93 -21.76
CA PHE A 203 -9.83 -7.21 -21.26
C PHE A 203 -10.67 -6.59 -22.37
N LYS A 204 -11.99 -6.55 -22.14
CA LYS A 204 -12.95 -5.77 -22.94
C LYS A 204 -13.79 -4.95 -21.98
N VAL A 205 -13.58 -3.64 -22.01
CA VAL A 205 -14.22 -2.73 -21.03
C VAL A 205 -14.77 -1.51 -21.75
N ARG A 206 -16.07 -1.33 -21.66
CA ARG A 206 -16.73 -0.19 -22.33
C ARG A 206 -16.42 1.14 -21.63
N GLY A 207 -16.53 1.21 -20.31
CA GLY A 207 -16.55 2.51 -19.61
C GLY A 207 -17.81 3.33 -19.96
N PRO A 208 -17.87 4.60 -19.58
CA PRO A 208 -16.95 5.27 -18.65
C PRO A 208 -17.12 4.73 -17.22
N LEU A 209 -16.24 5.15 -16.34
CA LEU A 209 -16.37 4.89 -14.92
C LEU A 209 -17.56 5.70 -14.36
N ASN A 210 -18.31 5.14 -13.42
CA ASN A 210 -19.42 5.85 -12.75
C ASN A 210 -18.97 6.60 -11.48
N VAL A 211 -17.70 6.97 -11.42
CA VAL A 211 -17.09 7.86 -10.42
C VAL A 211 -16.29 8.90 -11.20
N ALA A 212 -16.60 10.16 -11.01
CA ALA A 212 -16.04 11.27 -11.79
C ALA A 212 -15.23 12.23 -10.90
N CYS A 213 -14.40 13.05 -11.54
CA CYS A 213 -13.78 14.24 -10.95
C CYS A 213 -12.96 13.92 -9.69
N MET A 214 -12.02 13.00 -9.80
CA MET A 214 -11.10 12.64 -8.71
C MET A 214 -10.12 13.80 -8.44
N PRO A 215 -9.87 14.15 -7.16
CA PRO A 215 -8.98 15.26 -6.81
C PRO A 215 -7.54 15.15 -7.31
N GLN A 216 -7.04 13.92 -7.54
CA GLN A 216 -5.71 13.67 -8.10
C GLN A 216 -5.71 13.45 -9.62
N GLY A 217 -6.88 13.36 -10.27
CA GLY A 217 -7.02 12.81 -11.62
C GLY A 217 -6.75 11.30 -11.60
N HIS A 218 -5.52 10.91 -11.29
CA HIS A 218 -5.15 9.51 -11.08
C HIS A 218 -4.67 9.25 -9.66
N PRO A 219 -5.16 8.23 -8.94
CA PRO A 219 -4.49 7.71 -7.76
C PRO A 219 -3.03 7.35 -8.04
N VAL A 220 -2.15 7.60 -7.07
CA VAL A 220 -0.71 7.35 -7.21
C VAL A 220 -0.44 5.87 -7.52
N ILE A 221 0.27 5.59 -8.59
CA ILE A 221 0.66 4.22 -8.96
C ILE A 221 1.96 3.85 -8.26
N VAL A 222 1.89 2.82 -7.43
CA VAL A 222 3.06 2.26 -6.73
C VAL A 222 3.37 0.88 -7.27
N GLN A 223 4.64 0.53 -7.36
CA GLN A 223 5.11 -0.79 -7.76
C GLN A 223 6.25 -1.29 -6.88
N ALA A 224 6.49 -2.60 -6.88
CA ALA A 224 7.58 -3.24 -6.15
C ALA A 224 8.34 -4.28 -7.01
N GLY A 225 8.22 -4.20 -8.33
CA GLY A 225 8.84 -5.15 -9.27
C GLY A 225 10.35 -4.99 -9.36
N ALA A 226 11.10 -6.06 -9.06
CA ALA A 226 12.57 -6.09 -9.18
C ALA A 226 13.05 -6.85 -10.42
N SER A 227 12.19 -7.64 -11.04
CA SER A 227 12.47 -8.41 -12.26
C SER A 227 12.55 -7.51 -13.49
N GLU A 228 13.01 -8.05 -14.62
CA GLU A 228 13.14 -7.30 -15.87
C GLU A 228 11.81 -6.66 -16.27
N GLN A 229 10.74 -7.45 -16.38
CA GLN A 229 9.41 -6.97 -16.74
C GLN A 229 8.82 -6.07 -15.65
N GLY A 230 9.14 -6.32 -14.37
CA GLY A 230 8.72 -5.48 -13.27
C GLY A 230 9.35 -4.09 -13.29
N ARG A 231 10.63 -3.99 -13.66
CA ARG A 231 11.32 -2.70 -13.85
C ARG A 231 10.78 -1.97 -15.07
N GLU A 232 10.49 -2.70 -16.14
CA GLU A 232 9.91 -2.17 -17.34
C GLU A 232 8.53 -1.56 -17.09
N LEU A 233 7.61 -2.32 -16.47
CA LEU A 233 6.29 -1.85 -16.12
C LEU A 233 6.36 -0.66 -15.14
N GLY A 234 7.28 -0.71 -14.16
CA GLY A 234 7.51 0.38 -13.24
C GLY A 234 7.99 1.66 -13.90
N ALA A 235 8.94 1.56 -14.84
CA ALA A 235 9.43 2.71 -15.61
C ALA A 235 8.33 3.32 -16.49
N ALA A 236 7.46 2.49 -17.05
CA ALA A 236 6.36 2.93 -17.90
C ALA A 236 5.24 3.62 -17.13
N THR A 237 4.89 3.12 -15.92
CA THR A 237 3.60 3.44 -15.30
C THR A 237 3.67 3.95 -13.87
N ALA A 238 4.72 3.65 -13.09
CA ALA A 238 4.74 3.94 -11.66
C ALA A 238 5.15 5.38 -11.34
N ASP A 239 4.51 5.96 -10.33
CA ASP A 239 4.93 7.22 -9.69
C ASP A 239 5.90 6.95 -8.54
N VAL A 240 5.77 5.78 -7.91
CA VAL A 240 6.62 5.33 -6.80
C VAL A 240 7.01 3.88 -6.99
N ILE A 241 8.28 3.57 -6.75
CA ILE A 241 8.74 2.18 -6.60
C ILE A 241 9.20 1.94 -5.17
N TYR A 242 8.58 0.96 -4.51
CA TYR A 242 9.07 0.36 -3.28
C TYR A 242 10.13 -0.68 -3.63
N ALA A 243 11.37 -0.51 -3.16
CA ALA A 243 12.48 -1.36 -3.54
C ALA A 243 13.23 -1.92 -2.31
N ILE A 244 13.70 -3.17 -2.40
CA ILE A 244 14.51 -3.82 -1.36
C ILE A 244 15.83 -4.24 -2.00
N HIS A 245 16.95 -3.76 -1.45
CA HIS A 245 18.29 -4.07 -1.95
C HIS A 245 19.20 -4.59 -0.84
N ALA A 246 20.08 -5.53 -1.21
CA ALA A 246 21.04 -6.12 -0.27
C ALA A 246 22.22 -5.18 0.05
N SER A 247 22.52 -4.22 -0.84
CA SER A 247 23.63 -3.27 -0.69
C SER A 247 23.31 -1.95 -1.38
N LEU A 248 24.09 -0.92 -1.05
CA LEU A 248 24.00 0.40 -1.68
C LEU A 248 24.34 0.33 -3.18
N ASP A 249 25.32 -0.49 -3.56
CA ASP A 249 25.72 -0.61 -4.97
C ASP A 249 24.63 -1.28 -5.80
N ALA A 250 24.00 -2.34 -5.28
CA ALA A 250 22.83 -2.93 -5.91
C ALA A 250 21.67 -1.94 -6.07
N ALA A 251 21.46 -1.07 -5.07
CA ALA A 251 20.45 -0.02 -5.14
C ALA A 251 20.77 1.03 -6.21
N ARG A 252 22.04 1.41 -6.35
CA ARG A 252 22.48 2.36 -7.38
C ARG A 252 22.32 1.80 -8.79
N VAL A 253 22.70 0.54 -9.01
CA VAL A 253 22.52 -0.14 -10.29
C VAL A 253 21.04 -0.21 -10.66
N TYR A 254 20.18 -0.64 -9.73
CA TYR A 254 18.73 -0.66 -9.92
C TYR A 254 18.16 0.72 -10.25
N TYR A 255 18.58 1.74 -9.51
CA TYR A 255 18.15 3.13 -9.72
C TYR A 255 18.50 3.62 -11.13
N ALA A 256 19.75 3.43 -11.53
CA ALA A 256 20.22 3.87 -12.86
C ALA A 256 19.48 3.14 -13.99
N ASP A 257 19.27 1.84 -13.85
CA ASP A 257 18.54 1.03 -14.84
C ASP A 257 17.09 1.49 -14.98
N VAL A 258 16.33 1.58 -13.89
CA VAL A 258 14.92 1.99 -13.96
C VAL A 258 14.78 3.41 -14.52
N LYS A 259 15.63 4.34 -14.08
CA LYS A 259 15.61 5.73 -14.58
C LYS A 259 15.97 5.82 -16.06
N GLY A 260 16.92 5.00 -16.51
CA GLY A 260 17.32 4.92 -17.94
C GLY A 260 16.20 4.42 -18.85
N ARG A 261 15.28 3.60 -18.34
CA ARG A 261 14.14 3.07 -19.11
C ARG A 261 13.04 4.09 -19.35
N MET A 262 12.91 5.10 -18.48
CA MET A 262 11.77 6.03 -18.49
C MET A 262 11.65 6.85 -19.78
N ALA A 263 12.77 7.23 -20.38
CA ALA A 263 12.83 8.08 -21.58
C ALA A 263 12.05 7.49 -22.78
N LYS A 264 12.04 6.16 -22.94
CA LYS A 264 11.29 5.50 -24.03
C LYS A 264 9.76 5.59 -23.86
N TYR A 265 9.30 5.95 -22.68
CA TYR A 265 7.88 6.20 -22.36
C TYR A 265 7.55 7.69 -22.28
N GLY A 266 8.46 8.57 -22.72
CA GLY A 266 8.27 10.02 -22.66
C GLY A 266 8.24 10.58 -21.25
N ARG A 267 8.83 9.86 -20.28
CA ARG A 267 8.80 10.25 -18.85
C ARG A 267 10.16 10.80 -18.41
N GLU A 268 10.08 11.83 -17.58
CA GLU A 268 11.25 12.45 -16.96
C GLU A 268 11.69 11.67 -15.69
N PRO A 269 12.98 11.67 -15.36
CA PRO A 269 13.47 10.98 -14.16
C PRO A 269 12.76 11.37 -12.87
N ASP A 270 12.26 12.59 -12.74
CA ASP A 270 11.58 13.07 -11.54
C ASP A 270 10.09 12.65 -11.45
N ASP A 271 9.51 12.09 -12.50
CA ASP A 271 8.15 11.55 -12.49
C ASP A 271 8.03 10.26 -11.66
N LEU A 272 9.13 9.61 -11.37
CA LEU A 272 9.17 8.38 -10.58
C LEU A 272 10.06 8.56 -9.35
N LYS A 273 9.54 8.24 -8.17
CA LYS A 273 10.32 8.20 -6.92
C LYS A 273 10.64 6.76 -6.55
N ILE A 274 11.92 6.44 -6.38
CA ILE A 274 12.35 5.12 -5.91
C ILE A 274 12.61 5.21 -4.42
N MET A 275 11.85 4.44 -3.63
CA MET A 275 11.87 4.44 -2.17
C MET A 275 12.46 3.13 -1.65
N PRO A 276 13.77 3.08 -1.34
CA PRO A 276 14.38 1.89 -0.79
C PRO A 276 13.90 1.62 0.63
N ALA A 277 13.53 0.36 0.90
CA ALA A 277 13.07 -0.07 2.20
C ALA A 277 14.23 -0.24 3.17
N PHE A 278 14.02 0.16 4.41
CA PHE A 278 14.86 -0.17 5.54
C PHE A 278 13.99 -0.51 6.75
N CYS A 279 14.54 -1.30 7.67
CA CYS A 279 13.84 -1.68 8.89
C CYS A 279 14.59 -1.11 10.09
N PRO A 280 14.16 0.05 10.63
CA PRO A 280 14.81 0.64 11.80
C PRO A 280 14.41 -0.11 13.07
N VAL A 281 15.34 -0.25 13.99
CA VAL A 281 15.06 -0.64 15.38
C VAL A 281 15.42 0.53 16.26
N VAL A 282 14.42 1.12 16.90
CA VAL A 282 14.56 2.32 17.72
C VAL A 282 14.66 1.95 19.19
N GLY A 283 15.45 2.68 19.95
CA GLY A 283 15.56 2.56 21.40
C GLY A 283 16.19 3.80 22.02
N ASP A 284 15.92 4.03 23.30
CA ASP A 284 16.43 5.20 24.04
C ASP A 284 17.95 5.20 24.19
N THR A 285 18.55 4.02 24.17
CA THR A 285 20.00 3.82 24.22
C THR A 285 20.48 2.93 23.10
N ARG A 286 21.78 2.97 22.80
CA ARG A 286 22.41 2.10 21.78
C ARG A 286 22.33 0.59 22.09
N ALA A 287 22.18 0.23 23.36
CA ALA A 287 22.10 -1.17 23.81
C ALA A 287 20.69 -1.74 23.66
N GLN A 288 19.64 -0.94 23.78
CA GLN A 288 18.26 -1.38 23.78
C GLN A 288 17.81 -1.99 22.43
N PRO A 289 18.09 -1.40 21.25
CA PRO A 289 17.75 -2.02 19.98
C PRO A 289 18.41 -3.38 19.76
N ARG A 290 19.62 -3.54 20.24
CA ARG A 290 20.33 -4.84 20.17
C ARG A 290 19.63 -5.91 21.00
N ARG A 291 19.18 -5.56 22.22
CA ARG A 291 18.43 -6.48 23.09
C ARG A 291 17.10 -6.89 22.47
N SER A 292 16.32 -5.95 21.95
CA SER A 292 15.05 -6.21 21.28
C SER A 292 15.22 -7.11 20.05
N SER A 293 16.25 -6.87 19.23
CA SER A 293 16.58 -7.70 18.08
C SER A 293 16.98 -9.13 18.47
N ILE A 294 17.77 -9.29 19.56
CA ILE A 294 18.16 -10.60 20.10
C ILE A 294 16.94 -11.35 20.62
N SER A 295 16.04 -10.69 21.34
CA SER A 295 14.80 -11.29 21.84
C SER A 295 13.93 -11.82 20.71
N CYS A 296 13.68 -11.02 19.67
CA CYS A 296 12.93 -11.48 18.50
C CYS A 296 13.58 -12.69 17.82
N ARG A 297 14.92 -12.70 17.68
CA ARG A 297 15.66 -13.84 17.11
C ARG A 297 15.59 -15.07 18.01
N SER A 298 15.70 -14.93 19.33
CA SER A 298 15.61 -16.04 20.28
C SER A 298 14.22 -16.70 20.26
N TRP A 299 13.17 -15.95 20.01
CA TRP A 299 11.84 -16.52 19.84
C TRP A 299 11.70 -17.33 18.54
N SER A 300 12.41 -16.93 17.47
CA SER A 300 12.43 -17.66 16.20
C SER A 300 13.25 -18.94 16.29
N THR A 301 14.35 -18.97 17.09
CA THR A 301 15.24 -20.13 17.21
C THR A 301 14.75 -21.19 18.21
N ARG A 302 14.03 -20.79 19.25
CA ARG A 302 13.42 -21.74 20.22
C ARG A 302 12.27 -22.55 19.61
N TRP A 303 11.61 -21.97 18.58
CA TRP A 303 10.53 -22.61 17.85
C TRP A 303 10.76 -22.30 16.39
N PRO A 304 10.88 -23.31 15.51
CA PRO A 304 11.08 -23.06 14.10
C PRO A 304 9.95 -22.16 13.57
N VAL A 305 10.31 -20.93 13.24
CA VAL A 305 9.46 -19.97 12.55
C VAL A 305 10.07 -19.77 11.18
N LEU A 306 9.26 -19.75 10.14
CA LEU A 306 9.69 -19.52 8.76
C LEU A 306 10.40 -18.17 8.66
N VAL A 307 11.72 -18.15 8.77
CA VAL A 307 12.55 -16.98 8.51
C VAL A 307 12.93 -17.00 7.04
N ARG A 308 12.09 -16.50 6.15
CA ARG A 308 12.61 -16.05 4.85
C ARG A 308 13.48 -14.83 5.12
N SER A 309 14.62 -14.78 4.45
CA SER A 309 15.67 -13.76 4.59
C SER A 309 15.11 -12.39 4.93
N THR A 310 15.18 -12.01 6.21
CA THR A 310 14.89 -10.66 6.65
C THR A 310 15.91 -9.71 6.01
N PRO A 311 15.50 -8.54 5.51
CA PRO A 311 16.43 -7.49 5.14
C PRO A 311 17.44 -7.27 6.29
N ARG A 312 18.70 -7.03 5.96
CA ARG A 312 19.74 -6.78 6.98
C ARG A 312 19.23 -5.66 7.89
N LEU A 313 19.12 -5.96 9.17
CA LEU A 313 18.76 -5.03 10.21
C LEU A 313 19.80 -3.90 10.22
N VAL A 314 19.41 -2.71 9.79
CA VAL A 314 20.25 -1.52 9.86
C VAL A 314 20.01 -0.86 11.21
N ILE A 315 21.01 -0.89 12.08
CA ILE A 315 20.95 -0.25 13.40
C ILE A 315 21.50 1.17 13.22
N PHE A 316 20.62 2.17 13.31
CA PHE A 316 21.05 3.56 13.38
C PHE A 316 21.27 3.96 14.85
N PRO A 317 22.35 4.73 15.17
CA PRO A 317 22.43 5.40 16.45
C PRO A 317 21.30 6.42 16.53
N ALA A 318 20.63 6.48 17.69
CA ALA A 318 19.59 7.47 17.93
C ALA A 318 20.12 8.87 17.59
N ILE A 319 19.51 9.53 16.62
CA ILE A 319 19.70 10.96 16.41
C ILE A 319 19.07 11.61 17.64
N ARG A 320 19.87 12.28 18.46
CA ARG A 320 19.35 13.08 19.58
C ARG A 320 18.42 14.14 19.00
N SER A 321 17.13 13.88 18.97
CA SER A 321 16.16 14.93 18.76
C SER A 321 16.00 15.63 20.10
N THR A 322 16.28 16.92 20.14
CA THR A 322 16.02 17.82 21.29
C THR A 322 14.53 18.13 21.44
N VAL A 323 13.66 17.40 20.77
CA VAL A 323 12.22 17.52 20.92
C VAL A 323 11.80 16.58 22.05
N ARG A 324 11.66 17.12 23.25
CA ARG A 324 10.97 16.46 24.36
C ARG A 324 9.53 16.19 23.92
N CYS A 325 9.17 14.91 23.82
CA CYS A 325 7.78 14.50 23.72
C CYS A 325 7.08 14.92 25.05
N PRO A 326 5.99 15.70 25.02
CA PRO A 326 5.25 15.99 26.23
C PRO A 326 4.75 14.68 26.82
N THR A 327 5.03 14.42 28.08
CA THR A 327 4.49 13.31 28.87
C THR A 327 2.98 13.35 28.78
N MET A 328 2.37 12.28 28.24
CA MET A 328 0.93 12.09 28.28
C MET A 328 0.51 11.90 29.75
N GLN A 329 -0.08 12.94 30.34
CA GLN A 329 -0.93 12.76 31.51
C GLN A 329 -2.18 11.99 31.08
N SER A 330 -2.48 10.95 31.83
CA SER A 330 -3.64 10.08 31.66
C SER A 330 -4.94 10.91 31.69
N ALA A 331 -5.54 11.15 30.53
CA ALA A 331 -6.90 11.65 30.43
C ALA A 331 -7.85 10.47 30.62
N SER A 332 -8.50 10.44 31.79
CA SER A 332 -9.60 9.52 32.06
C SER A 332 -10.78 9.79 31.14
N TRP A 333 -11.07 8.85 30.26
CA TRP A 333 -12.30 8.86 29.47
C TRP A 333 -13.47 8.47 30.36
N ARG A 334 -14.31 9.45 30.74
CA ARG A 334 -15.63 9.18 31.28
C ARG A 334 -16.56 8.85 30.11
N SER A 335 -17.13 7.65 30.14
CA SER A 335 -18.20 7.19 29.28
C SER A 335 -19.44 8.06 29.44
N GLY A 336 -19.76 8.91 28.44
CA GLY A 336 -21.05 9.54 28.28
C GLY A 336 -21.84 8.78 27.23
N ALA A 337 -22.57 7.76 27.64
CA ALA A 337 -23.59 7.15 26.82
C ALA A 337 -24.83 8.03 26.85
N SER A 338 -25.12 8.79 25.79
CA SER A 338 -26.45 9.34 25.54
C SER A 338 -27.16 8.44 24.53
N ALA A 339 -28.17 7.74 25.02
CA ALA A 339 -29.09 6.95 24.22
C ALA A 339 -29.83 7.87 23.23
N LEU A 340 -29.73 7.56 21.95
CA LEU A 340 -30.64 8.08 20.92
C LEU A 340 -31.83 7.13 20.84
N ASN A 341 -32.97 7.54 21.40
CA ASN A 341 -34.27 6.93 21.15
C ASN A 341 -34.68 7.17 19.71
N PHE A 342 -34.89 6.10 18.95
CA PHE A 342 -35.68 6.12 17.74
C PHE A 342 -37.14 5.89 18.11
N GLU A 343 -37.97 6.94 18.04
CA GLU A 343 -39.41 6.79 17.98
C GLU A 343 -39.82 6.51 16.53
N SER A 344 -40.60 5.43 16.40
CA SER A 344 -41.29 5.04 15.17
C SER A 344 -42.53 5.93 14.96
N GLY A 345 -42.59 6.54 13.81
CA GLY A 345 -43.76 7.20 13.23
C GLY A 345 -43.74 6.99 11.74
#